data_71bd8cd16ec6baf47d576371b87e661a
#
_entry.id   71bd8cd16ec6baf47d576371b87e661a
#
_cell.length_a   1.000
_cell.length_b   1.000
_cell.length_c   1.000
_cell.angle_alpha   90.00
_cell.angle_beta   90.00
_cell.angle_gamma   90.00
#
_symmetry.space_group_name_H-M   'P 1'
#
loop_
_entity.id
_entity.type
_entity.pdbx_description
1 polymer ?
#
loop_
_entity_poly.entity_id
_entity_poly.type
_entity_poly.pdbx_seq_one_letter_code
_entity_poly.pdbx_strand_id
1 'polypeptide(L)'
;MNSIWVETEKLPEFPTLEGSTKTDVLIIGGGIAGILCAYFLQEKGVDYMLVERNTICSGITKNTTAKITSQHGLIYDRLYKSAGFEIARKYLEVNQSSVRKYLDIGKSIDCNMEIKPSFVYSINGREKLEKEAEALRKIGFCADITETTELPFSIAGAIRFDDQAQFHPLKFLSKISENLRIYENTFVKELSEHEAVTERGTITFKKLIIATHFPMENRHGMYYLKMYQHRSYVIALE
;
A
#
# COMPACT_ATOMS: atom_id res chain seq x y z
N MET A 1 -20.17 -0.21 -11.69
CA MET A 1 -19.44 -1.50 -11.82
C MET A 1 -18.56 -1.63 -10.62
N ASN A 2 -18.69 -2.69 -9.85
CA ASN A 2 -17.85 -2.97 -8.70
C ASN A 2 -16.55 -3.63 -9.16
N SER A 3 -15.51 -3.58 -8.34
CA SER A 3 -14.31 -4.37 -8.59
C SER A 3 -14.57 -5.84 -8.27
N ILE A 4 -13.87 -6.73 -8.94
CA ILE A 4 -13.96 -8.19 -8.69
C ILE A 4 -13.71 -8.53 -7.21
N TRP A 5 -12.90 -7.75 -6.53
CA TRP A 5 -12.60 -7.96 -5.11
C TRP A 5 -13.82 -7.80 -4.22
N VAL A 6 -14.67 -6.82 -4.51
CA VAL A 6 -15.92 -6.54 -3.75
C VAL A 6 -17.00 -7.58 -4.06
N GLU A 7 -17.00 -8.13 -5.27
CA GLU A 7 -17.98 -9.13 -5.68
C GLU A 7 -17.67 -10.52 -5.12
N THR A 8 -16.41 -10.76 -4.73
CA THR A 8 -15.92 -12.08 -4.31
C THR A 8 -15.52 -12.17 -2.84
N GLU A 9 -15.57 -11.06 -2.10
CA GLU A 9 -15.26 -11.05 -0.66
C GLU A 9 -16.10 -10.02 0.08
N LYS A 10 -16.62 -10.44 1.25
CA LYS A 10 -17.35 -9.59 2.19
C LYS A 10 -16.46 -9.27 3.39
N LEU A 11 -16.19 -7.98 3.60
CA LEU A 11 -15.40 -7.52 4.75
C LEU A 11 -16.18 -7.62 6.07
N PRO A 12 -15.52 -7.80 7.22
CA PRO A 12 -16.16 -7.68 8.53
C PRO A 12 -16.67 -6.25 8.75
N GLU A 13 -17.69 -6.13 9.59
CA GLU A 13 -18.27 -4.86 10.01
C GLU A 13 -17.72 -4.47 11.38
N PHE A 14 -17.44 -3.19 11.58
CA PHE A 14 -16.93 -2.68 12.85
C PHE A 14 -17.87 -1.63 13.45
N PRO A 15 -17.91 -1.51 14.79
CA PRO A 15 -18.78 -0.55 15.45
C PRO A 15 -18.37 0.90 15.11
N THR A 16 -19.30 1.80 15.25
CA THR A 16 -19.04 3.24 15.28
C THR A 16 -18.54 3.63 16.67
N LEU A 17 -17.60 4.56 16.73
CA LEU A 17 -17.13 5.08 18.02
C LEU A 17 -18.22 5.93 18.69
N GLU A 18 -18.52 5.59 19.93
CA GLU A 18 -19.46 6.34 20.79
C GLU A 18 -18.71 6.93 22.00
N GLY A 19 -18.90 8.24 22.20
CA GLY A 19 -18.32 8.95 23.34
C GLY A 19 -16.82 9.26 23.17
N SER A 20 -16.28 9.95 24.18
CA SER A 20 -14.86 10.32 24.20
C SER A 20 -13.98 9.20 24.77
N THR A 21 -12.76 9.06 24.23
CA THR A 21 -11.86 7.97 24.58
C THR A 21 -10.39 8.41 24.45
N LYS A 22 -9.48 7.53 24.84
CA LYS A 22 -8.04 7.73 24.70
C LYS A 22 -7.34 6.50 24.14
N THR A 23 -6.22 6.70 23.47
CA THR A 23 -5.32 5.66 22.97
C THR A 23 -3.88 6.17 22.91
N ASP A 24 -2.90 5.28 22.85
CA ASP A 24 -1.51 5.68 22.64
C ASP A 24 -1.27 6.08 21.19
N VAL A 25 -1.79 5.31 20.24
CA VAL A 25 -1.64 5.58 18.81
C VAL A 25 -3.02 5.65 18.13
N LEU A 26 -3.34 6.81 17.58
CA LEU A 26 -4.51 6.96 16.70
C LEU A 26 -4.11 6.74 15.25
N ILE A 27 -4.85 5.90 14.53
CA ILE A 27 -4.71 5.69 13.09
C ILE A 27 -5.99 6.22 12.42
N ILE A 28 -5.84 7.14 11.46
CA ILE A 28 -6.96 7.69 10.69
C ILE A 28 -6.90 7.15 9.27
N GLY A 29 -7.91 6.36 8.88
CA GLY A 29 -8.06 5.75 7.57
C GLY A 29 -7.96 4.24 7.59
N GLY A 30 -9.05 3.56 7.22
CA GLY A 30 -9.23 2.10 7.19
C GLY A 30 -8.88 1.47 5.83
N GLY A 31 -7.95 2.03 5.07
CA GLY A 31 -7.37 1.39 3.88
C GLY A 31 -6.27 0.39 4.23
N ILE A 32 -5.66 -0.23 3.20
CA ILE A 32 -4.60 -1.23 3.37
C ILE A 32 -3.46 -0.75 4.27
N ALA A 33 -3.04 0.51 4.13
CA ALA A 33 -1.96 1.08 4.94
C ALA A 33 -2.35 1.19 6.43
N GLY A 34 -3.55 1.70 6.73
CA GLY A 34 -4.02 1.85 8.11
C GLY A 34 -4.24 0.50 8.79
N ILE A 35 -4.86 -0.46 8.09
CA ILE A 35 -5.08 -1.81 8.62
C ILE A 35 -3.76 -2.52 8.92
N LEU A 36 -2.76 -2.42 8.04
CA LEU A 36 -1.44 -3.00 8.29
C LEU A 36 -0.72 -2.30 9.46
N CYS A 37 -0.84 -0.97 9.59
CA CYS A 37 -0.31 -0.28 10.76
C CYS A 37 -0.97 -0.80 12.06
N ALA A 38 -2.28 -0.94 12.08
CA ALA A 38 -3.03 -1.50 13.20
C ALA A 38 -2.57 -2.93 13.52
N TYR A 39 -2.47 -3.78 12.51
CA TYR A 39 -1.99 -5.16 12.64
C TYR A 39 -0.61 -5.22 13.31
N PHE A 40 0.36 -4.45 12.81
CA PHE A 40 1.72 -4.46 13.38
C PHE A 40 1.81 -3.83 14.78
N LEU A 41 0.96 -2.86 15.09
CA LEU A 41 0.89 -2.31 16.46
C LEU A 41 0.30 -3.33 17.42
N GLN A 42 -0.73 -4.06 17.02
CA GLN A 42 -1.30 -5.15 17.81
C GLN A 42 -0.31 -6.28 18.06
N GLU A 43 0.43 -6.72 17.03
CA GLU A 43 1.51 -7.72 17.15
C GLU A 43 2.59 -7.32 18.18
N LYS A 44 2.79 -6.01 18.36
CA LYS A 44 3.75 -5.44 19.32
C LYS A 44 3.15 -5.12 20.69
N GLY A 45 1.86 -5.39 20.92
CA GLY A 45 1.17 -5.06 22.16
C GLY A 45 1.04 -3.56 22.44
N VAL A 46 1.10 -2.73 21.41
CA VAL A 46 0.92 -1.27 21.54
C VAL A 46 -0.56 -0.93 21.58
N ASP A 47 -1.00 -0.09 22.53
CA ASP A 47 -2.37 0.43 22.52
C ASP A 47 -2.58 1.34 21.32
N TYR A 48 -3.55 1.00 20.49
CA TYR A 48 -3.92 1.75 19.30
C TYR A 48 -5.43 1.75 19.07
N MET A 49 -5.87 2.66 18.22
CA MET A 49 -7.23 2.71 17.70
C MET A 49 -7.17 3.13 16.23
N LEU A 50 -7.91 2.45 15.38
CA LEU A 50 -8.12 2.86 13.99
C LEU A 50 -9.54 3.40 13.82
N VAL A 51 -9.66 4.56 13.20
CA VAL A 51 -10.94 5.15 12.81
C VAL A 51 -11.03 5.33 11.30
N GLU A 52 -12.17 4.99 10.74
CA GLU A 52 -12.48 5.13 9.32
C GLU A 52 -13.79 5.91 9.14
N ARG A 53 -13.79 6.85 8.21
CA ARG A 53 -14.96 7.70 7.94
C ARG A 53 -16.17 6.92 7.45
N ASN A 54 -15.92 5.94 6.57
CA ASN A 54 -16.95 5.06 6.00
C ASN A 54 -16.72 3.64 6.54
N THR A 55 -16.76 2.64 5.66
CA THR A 55 -16.35 1.25 5.95
C THR A 55 -14.90 1.03 5.53
N ILE A 56 -14.21 0.09 6.16
CA ILE A 56 -12.84 -0.26 5.79
C ILE A 56 -12.74 -0.62 4.30
N CYS A 57 -11.60 -0.33 3.70
CA CYS A 57 -11.29 -0.63 2.30
C CYS A 57 -12.26 -0.04 1.25
N SER A 58 -13.20 0.82 1.64
CA SER A 58 -14.20 1.41 0.72
C SER A 58 -13.61 2.37 -0.32
N GLY A 59 -12.38 2.82 -0.12
CA GLY A 59 -11.65 3.73 -1.02
C GLY A 59 -10.86 3.01 -2.11
N ILE A 60 -9.61 3.41 -2.30
CA ILE A 60 -8.70 2.92 -3.34
C ILE A 60 -8.35 1.44 -3.16
N THR A 61 -8.31 0.93 -1.93
CA THR A 61 -7.93 -0.45 -1.62
C THR A 61 -8.76 -1.48 -2.40
N LYS A 62 -10.06 -1.29 -2.50
CA LYS A 62 -10.95 -2.17 -3.28
C LYS A 62 -10.77 -2.09 -4.81
N ASN A 63 -10.00 -1.13 -5.29
CA ASN A 63 -9.77 -0.89 -6.72
C ASN A 63 -8.30 -1.11 -7.11
N THR A 64 -7.49 -1.70 -6.24
CA THR A 64 -6.07 -1.98 -6.53
C THR A 64 -5.91 -3.08 -7.58
N THR A 65 -4.80 -3.05 -8.32
CA THR A 65 -4.37 -4.14 -9.21
C THR A 65 -3.68 -5.29 -8.47
N ALA A 66 -3.63 -5.23 -7.14
CA ALA A 66 -3.24 -6.32 -6.24
C ALA A 66 -1.84 -6.93 -6.47
N LYS A 67 -0.90 -6.12 -6.91
CA LYS A 67 0.51 -6.50 -7.03
C LYS A 67 1.27 -6.22 -5.73
N ILE A 68 2.07 -7.19 -5.30
CA ILE A 68 3.03 -7.05 -4.21
C ILE A 68 4.41 -7.09 -4.85
N THR A 69 5.05 -5.93 -4.97
CA THR A 69 6.32 -5.83 -5.70
C THR A 69 7.20 -4.73 -5.12
N SER A 70 8.50 -4.92 -5.24
CA SER A 70 9.51 -3.89 -5.02
C SER A 70 9.90 -3.15 -6.31
N GLN A 71 9.27 -3.51 -7.45
CA GLN A 71 9.47 -2.88 -8.74
C GLN A 71 8.39 -1.82 -8.99
N HIS A 72 8.68 -0.56 -8.71
CA HIS A 72 7.75 0.56 -8.87
C HIS A 72 8.08 1.38 -10.14
N GLY A 73 7.96 0.75 -11.31
CA GLY A 73 8.43 1.31 -12.57
C GLY A 73 9.95 1.36 -12.64
N LEU A 74 10.50 2.30 -13.39
CA LEU A 74 11.95 2.52 -13.51
C LEU A 74 12.39 3.59 -12.50
N ILE A 75 12.41 3.25 -11.21
CA ILE A 75 12.65 4.21 -10.12
C ILE A 75 14.10 4.23 -9.63
N TYR A 76 14.85 3.13 -9.78
CA TYR A 76 16.15 2.97 -9.14
C TYR A 76 17.24 3.81 -9.79
N ASP A 77 17.25 3.94 -11.13
CA ASP A 77 18.15 4.89 -11.83
C ASP A 77 17.90 6.33 -11.36
N ARG A 78 16.63 6.72 -11.23
CA ARG A 78 16.26 8.05 -10.74
C ARG A 78 16.69 8.25 -9.30
N LEU A 79 16.43 7.31 -8.40
CA LEU A 79 16.83 7.39 -7.00
C LEU A 79 18.34 7.43 -6.85
N TYR A 80 19.06 6.57 -7.59
CA TYR A 80 20.52 6.55 -7.56
C TYR A 80 21.12 7.91 -7.98
N LYS A 81 20.59 8.53 -9.03
CA LYS A 81 21.06 9.84 -9.52
C LYS A 81 20.68 11.00 -8.59
N SER A 82 19.49 10.99 -8.03
CA SER A 82 18.97 12.12 -7.24
C SER A 82 19.31 12.07 -5.76
N ALA A 83 19.45 10.87 -5.17
CA ALA A 83 19.61 10.67 -3.74
C ALA A 83 20.84 9.80 -3.38
N GLY A 84 21.54 9.26 -4.38
CA GLY A 84 22.77 8.49 -4.18
C GLY A 84 22.56 7.03 -3.85
N PHE A 85 23.68 6.31 -3.73
CA PHE A 85 23.77 4.86 -3.53
C PHE A 85 23.00 4.40 -2.27
N GLU A 86 23.27 5.01 -1.12
CA GLU A 86 22.72 4.55 0.16
C GLU A 86 21.19 4.63 0.21
N ILE A 87 20.60 5.71 -0.32
CA ILE A 87 19.15 5.88 -0.34
C ILE A 87 18.50 4.92 -1.32
N ALA A 88 19.04 4.74 -2.52
CA ALA A 88 18.53 3.82 -3.52
C ALA A 88 18.59 2.37 -3.02
N ARG A 89 19.70 1.97 -2.41
CA ARG A 89 19.86 0.66 -1.77
C ARG A 89 18.89 0.43 -0.63
N LYS A 90 18.77 1.40 0.29
CA LYS A 90 17.84 1.33 1.42
C LYS A 90 16.39 1.20 0.95
N TYR A 91 16.00 1.95 -0.08
CA TYR A 91 14.69 1.83 -0.68
C TYR A 91 14.41 0.42 -1.20
N LEU A 92 15.36 -0.18 -1.92
CA LEU A 92 15.26 -1.57 -2.41
C LEU A 92 15.10 -2.55 -1.24
N GLU A 93 16.00 -2.50 -0.24
CA GLU A 93 16.01 -3.40 0.91
C GLU A 93 14.68 -3.37 1.69
N VAL A 94 14.15 -2.17 1.94
CA VAL A 94 12.87 -2.00 2.65
C VAL A 94 11.71 -2.58 1.83
N ASN A 95 11.66 -2.32 0.53
CA ASN A 95 10.59 -2.86 -0.32
C ASN A 95 10.69 -4.38 -0.49
N GLN A 96 11.88 -4.93 -0.68
CA GLN A 96 12.10 -6.38 -0.70
C GLN A 96 11.70 -7.05 0.64
N SER A 97 12.03 -6.41 1.76
CA SER A 97 11.58 -6.86 3.08
C SER A 97 10.07 -6.84 3.22
N SER A 98 9.43 -5.80 2.68
CA SER A 98 7.96 -5.68 2.68
C SER A 98 7.29 -6.77 1.86
N VAL A 99 7.82 -7.09 0.67
CA VAL A 99 7.34 -8.23 -0.15
C VAL A 99 7.39 -9.52 0.65
N ARG A 100 8.54 -9.83 1.27
CA ARG A 100 8.67 -11.02 2.13
C ARG A 100 7.66 -11.02 3.28
N LYS A 101 7.43 -9.88 3.93
CA LYS A 101 6.48 -9.78 5.04
C LYS A 101 5.04 -10.03 4.60
N TYR A 102 4.64 -9.53 3.43
CA TYR A 102 3.33 -9.86 2.84
C TYR A 102 3.19 -11.35 2.57
N LEU A 103 4.21 -11.98 1.98
CA LEU A 103 4.23 -13.41 1.72
C LEU A 103 4.13 -14.22 3.02
N ASP A 104 4.86 -13.82 4.07
CA ASP A 104 4.84 -14.51 5.36
C ASP A 104 3.47 -14.43 6.03
N ILE A 105 2.83 -13.27 6.04
CA ILE A 105 1.46 -13.11 6.57
C ILE A 105 0.49 -13.93 5.72
N GLY A 106 0.62 -13.87 4.40
CA GLY A 106 -0.27 -14.57 3.45
C GLY A 106 -0.22 -16.08 3.51
N LYS A 107 0.86 -16.69 4.04
CA LYS A 107 0.97 -18.17 4.18
C LYS A 107 -0.15 -18.80 5.00
N SER A 108 -0.70 -18.09 5.96
CA SER A 108 -1.77 -18.56 6.85
C SER A 108 -3.17 -18.10 6.44
N ILE A 109 -3.29 -17.40 5.30
CA ILE A 109 -4.53 -16.78 4.84
C ILE A 109 -4.87 -17.31 3.45
N ASP A 110 -6.09 -17.83 3.28
CA ASP A 110 -6.60 -18.15 1.93
C ASP A 110 -6.99 -16.86 1.19
N CYS A 111 -6.00 -16.20 0.64
CA CYS A 111 -6.15 -14.95 -0.11
C CYS A 111 -5.67 -15.04 -1.56
N ASN A 112 -5.65 -16.24 -2.14
CA ASN A 112 -5.19 -16.49 -3.49
C ASN A 112 -3.79 -15.88 -3.75
N MET A 113 -2.88 -16.02 -2.78
CA MET A 113 -1.51 -15.55 -2.90
C MET A 113 -0.73 -16.39 -3.89
N GLU A 114 -0.18 -15.77 -4.92
CA GLU A 114 0.65 -16.42 -5.92
C GLU A 114 1.98 -15.68 -6.07
N ILE A 115 3.09 -16.43 -6.02
CA ILE A 115 4.41 -15.89 -6.37
C ILE A 115 4.50 -15.80 -7.88
N LYS A 116 4.74 -14.59 -8.38
CA LYS A 116 4.86 -14.26 -9.80
C LYS A 116 5.99 -13.27 -10.04
N PRO A 117 6.71 -13.37 -11.13
CA PRO A 117 7.65 -12.33 -11.51
C PRO A 117 6.92 -11.03 -11.88
N SER A 118 7.54 -9.88 -11.57
CA SER A 118 7.09 -8.58 -12.03
C SER A 118 7.95 -8.09 -13.19
N PHE A 119 7.33 -7.44 -14.16
CA PHE A 119 8.02 -6.92 -15.34
C PHE A 119 7.72 -5.45 -15.56
N VAL A 120 8.75 -4.69 -15.90
CA VAL A 120 8.61 -3.38 -16.53
C VAL A 120 9.20 -3.46 -17.92
N TYR A 121 8.39 -3.31 -18.95
CA TYR A 121 8.77 -3.51 -20.33
C TYR A 121 8.78 -2.22 -21.14
N SER A 122 9.45 -2.27 -22.29
CA SER A 122 9.42 -1.23 -23.31
C SER A 122 9.15 -1.86 -24.68
N ILE A 123 8.26 -1.24 -25.45
CA ILE A 123 7.98 -1.65 -26.83
C ILE A 123 9.07 -1.07 -27.75
N ASN A 124 9.52 0.16 -27.47
CA ASN A 124 10.47 0.90 -28.32
C ASN A 124 11.71 1.31 -27.53
N GLY A 125 12.83 0.67 -27.83
CA GLY A 125 14.14 1.00 -27.26
C GLY A 125 14.40 0.43 -25.87
N ARG A 126 15.67 0.26 -25.54
CA ARG A 126 16.16 -0.38 -24.29
C ARG A 126 16.88 0.56 -23.35
N GLU A 127 17.25 1.75 -23.81
CA GLU A 127 18.14 2.65 -23.07
C GLU A 127 17.71 2.90 -21.61
N LYS A 128 16.40 3.07 -21.38
CA LYS A 128 15.89 3.29 -20.00
C LYS A 128 15.97 2.03 -19.15
N LEU A 129 15.74 0.87 -19.75
CA LEU A 129 15.85 -0.42 -19.06
C LEU A 129 17.31 -0.71 -18.71
N GLU A 130 18.24 -0.42 -19.60
CA GLU A 130 19.68 -0.63 -19.38
C GLU A 130 20.21 0.27 -18.24
N LYS A 131 19.80 1.56 -18.22
CA LYS A 131 20.14 2.48 -17.12
C LYS A 131 19.60 2.00 -15.77
N GLU A 132 18.37 1.52 -15.76
CA GLU A 132 17.74 0.96 -14.54
C GLU A 132 18.46 -0.31 -14.09
N ALA A 133 18.74 -1.25 -14.99
CA ALA A 133 19.48 -2.48 -14.69
C ALA A 133 20.91 -2.19 -14.19
N GLU A 134 21.58 -1.17 -14.76
CA GLU A 134 22.88 -0.72 -14.28
C GLU A 134 22.79 -0.13 -12.85
N ALA A 135 21.78 0.70 -12.58
CA ALA A 135 21.57 1.27 -11.27
C ALA A 135 21.27 0.18 -10.22
N LEU A 136 20.41 -0.79 -10.55
CA LEU A 136 20.12 -1.94 -9.72
C LEU A 136 21.37 -2.75 -9.39
N ARG A 137 22.22 -3.02 -10.39
CA ARG A 137 23.48 -3.74 -10.20
C ARG A 137 24.42 -2.97 -9.27
N LYS A 138 24.50 -1.64 -9.42
CA LYS A 138 25.32 -0.78 -8.55
C LYS A 138 24.89 -0.83 -7.08
N ILE A 139 23.60 -0.99 -6.82
CA ILE A 139 23.06 -1.11 -5.45
C ILE A 139 22.98 -2.56 -4.94
N GLY A 140 23.57 -3.52 -5.68
CA GLY A 140 23.70 -4.90 -5.26
C GLY A 140 22.51 -5.80 -5.60
N PHE A 141 21.69 -5.43 -6.59
CA PHE A 141 20.56 -6.24 -7.06
C PHE A 141 20.73 -6.63 -8.52
N CYS A 142 20.70 -7.94 -8.80
CA CYS A 142 20.71 -8.43 -10.17
C CYS A 142 19.28 -8.52 -10.70
N ALA A 143 18.98 -7.67 -11.66
CA ALA A 143 17.76 -7.76 -12.45
C ALA A 143 18.12 -8.02 -13.90
N ASP A 144 17.55 -9.06 -14.47
CA ASP A 144 17.83 -9.44 -15.85
C ASP A 144 16.97 -8.63 -16.82
N ILE A 145 17.57 -8.26 -17.96
CA ILE A 145 16.81 -7.76 -19.11
C ILE A 145 16.46 -8.97 -19.97
N THR A 146 15.17 -9.18 -20.18
CA THR A 146 14.63 -10.26 -21.01
C THR A 146 13.78 -9.69 -22.15
N GLU A 147 13.70 -10.41 -23.26
CA GLU A 147 12.74 -10.14 -24.34
C GLU A 147 11.52 -11.06 -24.25
N THR A 148 11.57 -12.05 -23.35
CA THR A 148 10.50 -13.05 -23.19
C THR A 148 9.57 -12.65 -22.05
N THR A 149 8.30 -12.48 -22.38
CA THR A 149 7.19 -12.24 -21.44
C THR A 149 5.96 -13.00 -21.90
N GLU A 150 4.90 -13.04 -21.07
CA GLU A 150 3.59 -13.61 -21.43
C GLU A 150 2.75 -12.67 -22.30
N LEU A 151 3.27 -11.51 -22.71
CA LEU A 151 2.53 -10.56 -23.53
C LEU A 151 2.32 -11.11 -24.94
N PRO A 152 1.15 -10.88 -25.56
CA PRO A 152 0.81 -11.40 -26.88
C PRO A 152 1.43 -10.60 -28.04
N PHE A 153 2.44 -9.78 -27.75
CA PHE A 153 3.16 -8.95 -28.72
C PHE A 153 4.64 -8.85 -28.36
N SER A 154 5.46 -8.52 -29.36
CA SER A 154 6.91 -8.35 -29.20
C SER A 154 7.23 -7.07 -28.42
N ILE A 155 8.27 -7.14 -27.60
CA ILE A 155 8.82 -6.03 -26.82
C ILE A 155 10.29 -5.82 -27.14
N ALA A 156 10.80 -4.61 -26.96
CA ALA A 156 12.22 -4.33 -27.07
C ALA A 156 13.01 -4.91 -25.89
N GLY A 157 12.38 -5.09 -24.73
CA GLY A 157 12.94 -5.70 -23.54
C GLY A 157 12.07 -5.43 -22.32
N ALA A 158 12.34 -6.15 -21.24
CA ALA A 158 11.74 -5.97 -19.92
C ALA A 158 12.79 -6.21 -18.83
N ILE A 159 12.67 -5.46 -17.72
CA ILE A 159 13.37 -5.79 -16.48
C ILE A 159 12.46 -6.70 -15.67
N ARG A 160 13.00 -7.85 -15.29
CA ARG A 160 12.31 -8.88 -14.51
C ARG A 160 12.75 -8.82 -13.05
N PHE A 161 11.79 -8.81 -12.14
CA PHE A 161 11.98 -9.02 -10.72
C PHE A 161 11.31 -10.33 -10.32
N ASP A 162 12.10 -11.30 -9.90
CA ASP A 162 11.58 -12.57 -9.38
C ASP A 162 11.06 -12.42 -7.93
N ASP A 163 10.36 -13.44 -7.45
CA ASP A 163 9.85 -13.54 -6.08
C ASP A 163 8.93 -12.36 -5.67
N GLN A 164 8.24 -11.80 -6.64
CA GLN A 164 7.14 -10.88 -6.39
C GLN A 164 5.83 -11.66 -6.23
N ALA A 165 4.71 -10.99 -6.01
CA ALA A 165 3.45 -11.70 -5.83
C ALA A 165 2.24 -10.93 -6.34
N GLN A 166 1.13 -11.67 -6.48
CA GLN A 166 -0.22 -11.15 -6.60
C GLN A 166 -1.12 -11.85 -5.58
N PHE A 167 -2.23 -11.22 -5.22
CA PHE A 167 -3.13 -11.75 -4.19
C PHE A 167 -4.53 -11.15 -4.29
N HIS A 168 -5.47 -11.72 -3.54
CA HIS A 168 -6.79 -11.12 -3.36
C HIS A 168 -6.78 -10.16 -2.15
N PRO A 169 -6.74 -8.82 -2.38
CA PRO A 169 -6.46 -7.87 -1.30
C PRO A 169 -7.56 -7.83 -0.23
N LEU A 170 -8.83 -7.96 -0.61
CA LEU A 170 -9.90 -7.93 0.38
C LEU A 170 -9.98 -9.20 1.22
N LYS A 171 -9.72 -10.40 0.68
CA LYS A 171 -9.58 -11.62 1.48
C LYS A 171 -8.45 -11.52 2.50
N PHE A 172 -7.31 -10.99 2.07
CA PHE A 172 -6.18 -10.76 2.96
C PHE A 172 -6.53 -9.78 4.08
N LEU A 173 -7.12 -8.63 3.74
CA LEU A 173 -7.47 -7.59 4.70
C LEU A 173 -8.64 -7.98 5.60
N SER A 174 -9.63 -8.71 5.08
CA SER A 174 -10.72 -9.30 5.86
C SER A 174 -10.15 -10.11 7.02
N LYS A 175 -9.21 -11.03 6.70
CA LYS A 175 -8.64 -11.93 7.70
C LYS A 175 -7.78 -11.22 8.74
N ILE A 176 -6.90 -10.33 8.34
CA ILE A 176 -6.01 -9.65 9.31
C ILE A 176 -6.74 -8.61 10.15
N SER A 177 -7.92 -8.14 9.73
CA SER A 177 -8.69 -7.13 10.46
C SER A 177 -9.64 -7.71 11.53
N GLU A 178 -9.94 -9.01 11.51
CA GLU A 178 -10.95 -9.64 12.39
C GLU A 178 -10.84 -9.29 13.88
N ASN A 179 -9.61 -9.14 14.39
CA ASN A 179 -9.36 -8.88 15.81
C ASN A 179 -8.74 -7.50 16.07
N LEU A 180 -8.78 -6.59 15.09
CA LEU A 180 -8.22 -5.26 15.26
C LEU A 180 -9.23 -4.32 15.92
N ARG A 181 -8.74 -3.35 16.69
CA ARG A 181 -9.55 -2.29 17.30
C ARG A 181 -9.85 -1.21 16.26
N ILE A 182 -10.92 -1.41 15.51
CA ILE A 182 -11.36 -0.55 14.40
C ILE A 182 -12.74 0.04 14.73
N TYR A 183 -12.94 1.29 14.32
CA TYR A 183 -14.22 1.98 14.36
C TYR A 183 -14.55 2.54 12.98
N GLU A 184 -15.65 2.09 12.40
CA GLU A 184 -16.19 2.58 11.13
C GLU A 184 -17.18 3.72 11.34
N ASN A 185 -17.58 4.38 10.26
CA ASN A 185 -18.51 5.51 10.30
C ASN A 185 -18.12 6.56 11.35
N THR A 186 -16.81 6.75 11.51
CA THR A 186 -16.19 7.62 12.52
C THR A 186 -15.31 8.65 11.82
N PHE A 187 -15.95 9.75 11.44
CA PHE A 187 -15.27 10.84 10.71
C PHE A 187 -14.56 11.79 11.68
N VAL A 188 -13.26 11.99 11.49
CA VAL A 188 -12.47 13.00 12.19
C VAL A 188 -12.68 14.35 11.49
N LYS A 189 -13.32 15.29 12.18
CA LYS A 189 -13.63 16.63 11.67
C LYS A 189 -12.53 17.64 11.93
N GLU A 190 -11.95 17.56 13.14
CA GLU A 190 -10.90 18.46 13.58
C GLU A 190 -9.76 17.67 14.18
N LEU A 191 -8.54 18.15 13.98
CA LEU A 191 -7.32 17.51 14.45
C LEU A 191 -6.44 18.56 15.10
N SER A 192 -5.98 18.27 16.31
CA SER A 192 -4.94 19.02 17.02
C SER A 192 -3.75 18.11 17.32
N GLU A 193 -2.77 18.63 18.07
CA GLU A 193 -1.53 17.89 18.37
C GLU A 193 -1.78 16.54 19.07
N HIS A 194 -2.79 16.49 19.96
CA HIS A 194 -3.10 15.30 20.76
C HIS A 194 -4.58 14.93 20.80
N GLU A 195 -5.42 15.59 20.02
CA GLU A 195 -6.85 15.34 20.03
C GLU A 195 -7.42 15.31 18.60
N ALA A 196 -8.35 14.38 18.40
CA ALA A 196 -9.16 14.27 17.18
C ALA A 196 -10.64 14.34 17.55
N VAL A 197 -11.34 15.34 17.01
CA VAL A 197 -12.77 15.54 17.23
C VAL A 197 -13.54 14.79 16.16
N THR A 198 -14.45 13.91 16.57
CA THR A 198 -15.39 13.20 15.70
C THR A 198 -16.80 13.73 15.84
N GLU A 199 -17.76 13.14 15.14
CA GLU A 199 -19.19 13.50 15.31
C GLU A 199 -19.76 13.10 16.67
N ARG A 200 -19.16 12.10 17.33
CA ARG A 200 -19.73 11.46 18.51
C ARG A 200 -18.83 11.48 19.74
N GLY A 201 -17.71 12.19 19.67
CA GLY A 201 -16.80 12.34 20.81
C GLY A 201 -15.39 12.74 20.39
N THR A 202 -14.50 12.88 21.36
CA THR A 202 -13.11 13.28 21.18
C THR A 202 -12.18 12.12 21.49
N ILE A 203 -11.16 11.89 20.67
CA ILE A 203 -10.12 10.90 20.88
C ILE A 203 -8.85 11.61 21.27
N THR A 204 -8.36 11.37 22.49
CA THR A 204 -7.04 11.84 22.95
C THR A 204 -5.98 10.79 22.61
N PHE A 205 -4.85 11.20 22.05
CA PHE A 205 -3.78 10.29 21.63
C PHE A 205 -2.37 10.87 21.91
N LYS A 206 -1.37 9.99 21.97
CA LYS A 206 0.05 10.39 22.10
C LYS A 206 0.75 10.49 20.74
N LYS A 207 0.39 9.61 19.79
CA LYS A 207 0.95 9.55 18.44
C LYS A 207 -0.16 9.40 17.42
N LEU A 208 0.09 9.93 16.22
CA LEU A 208 -0.86 9.92 15.12
C LEU A 208 -0.26 9.28 13.87
N ILE A 209 -1.05 8.43 13.22
CA ILE A 209 -0.78 7.91 11.88
C ILE A 209 -1.92 8.35 10.97
N ILE A 210 -1.61 9.14 9.95
CA ILE A 210 -2.59 9.54 8.92
C ILE A 210 -2.41 8.64 7.70
N ALA A 211 -3.40 7.77 7.45
CA ALA A 211 -3.43 6.79 6.37
C ALA A 211 -4.60 7.03 5.40
N THR A 212 -4.98 8.28 5.20
CA THR A 212 -6.18 8.70 4.47
C THR A 212 -6.02 8.77 2.95
N HIS A 213 -4.92 8.27 2.39
CA HIS A 213 -4.55 8.32 0.96
C HIS A 213 -4.27 9.74 0.46
N PHE A 214 -5.17 10.68 0.70
CA PHE A 214 -4.97 12.10 0.44
C PHE A 214 -4.87 12.86 1.76
N PRO A 215 -3.96 13.84 1.88
CA PRO A 215 -3.77 14.56 3.13
C PRO A 215 -5.05 15.25 3.61
N MET A 216 -5.46 14.97 4.84
CA MET A 216 -6.57 15.67 5.49
C MET A 216 -6.10 16.96 6.18
N GLU A 217 -4.84 17.02 6.59
CA GLU A 217 -4.21 18.19 7.19
C GLU A 217 -3.30 18.86 6.16
N ASN A 218 -3.65 20.11 5.80
CA ASN A 218 -2.95 20.88 4.77
C ASN A 218 -2.24 22.13 5.30
N ARG A 219 -2.40 22.46 6.58
CA ARG A 219 -1.85 23.69 7.18
C ARG A 219 -0.33 23.70 7.19
N HIS A 220 0.30 22.53 7.36
CA HIS A 220 1.74 22.39 7.37
C HIS A 220 2.20 21.56 6.16
N GLY A 221 3.11 22.10 5.35
CA GLY A 221 3.74 21.39 4.23
C GLY A 221 3.07 21.55 2.87
N MET A 222 1.93 22.19 2.77
CA MET A 222 1.21 22.47 1.51
C MET A 222 1.10 21.22 0.60
N TYR A 223 0.69 20.09 1.15
CA TYR A 223 0.64 18.80 0.43
C TYR A 223 -0.29 18.84 -0.77
N TYR A 224 -1.39 19.61 -0.72
CA TYR A 224 -2.32 19.79 -1.84
C TYR A 224 -1.67 20.41 -3.10
N LEU A 225 -0.55 21.12 -2.96
CA LEU A 225 0.23 21.64 -4.08
C LEU A 225 1.26 20.62 -4.61
N LYS A 226 1.59 19.60 -3.82
CA LYS A 226 2.63 18.61 -4.13
C LYS A 226 2.07 17.27 -4.57
N MET A 227 0.78 17.04 -4.34
CA MET A 227 0.10 15.78 -4.62
C MET A 227 -1.15 16.03 -5.45
N TYR A 228 -1.33 15.25 -6.49
CA TYR A 228 -2.56 15.20 -7.26
C TYR A 228 -2.98 13.75 -7.48
N GLN A 229 -4.28 13.52 -7.58
CA GLN A 229 -4.82 12.20 -7.86
C GLN A 229 -4.87 11.97 -9.36
N HIS A 230 -4.20 10.94 -9.82
CA HIS A 230 -4.31 10.45 -11.20
C HIS A 230 -5.18 9.21 -11.22
N ARG A 231 -6.23 9.23 -12.04
CA ARG A 231 -7.17 8.11 -12.15
C ARG A 231 -6.82 7.23 -13.34
N SER A 232 -6.66 5.94 -13.09
CA SER A 232 -6.51 4.93 -14.13
C SER A 232 -7.79 4.09 -14.23
N TYR A 233 -8.11 3.66 -15.44
CA TYR A 233 -9.28 2.82 -15.72
C TYR A 233 -8.79 1.48 -16.28
N VAL A 234 -9.42 0.38 -15.85
CA VAL A 234 -9.15 -0.96 -16.33
C VAL A 234 -10.45 -1.52 -16.92
N ILE A 235 -10.35 -2.10 -18.10
CA ILE A 235 -11.46 -2.77 -18.80
C ILE A 235 -10.99 -4.20 -19.06
N ALA A 236 -11.82 -5.17 -18.69
CA ALA A 236 -11.67 -6.55 -19.13
C ALA A 236 -12.48 -6.74 -20.43
N LEU A 237 -11.86 -7.32 -21.45
CA LEU A 237 -12.49 -7.67 -22.73
C LEU A 237 -12.50 -9.20 -22.85
N GLU A 238 -13.60 -9.74 -23.31
CA GLU A 238 -13.76 -11.15 -23.71
C GLU A 238 -13.31 -11.36 -25.15
#